data_c4a3fecc10e6c5738aac61d8fb56e352
#
_entry.id   c4a3fecc10e6c5738aac61d8fb56e352
#
_cell.length_a   1.000
_cell.length_b   1.000
_cell.length_c   1.000
_cell.angle_alpha   90.00
_cell.angle_beta   90.00
_cell.angle_gamma   90.00
#
_symmetry.space_group_name_H-M   'P 1'
#
loop_
_entity.id
_entity.type
_entity.pdbx_description
1 polymer ?
#
loop_
_entity_poly.entity_id
_entity_poly.type
_entity_poly.pdbx_seq_one_letter_code
_entity_poly.pdbx_strand_id
1 'polypeptide(L)'
;MSYHIAVGALLVECNHFGGIPTDLESFKRTQYLIADELMVLNDGTIGGYFDVLCGPESPFEIVPTLAATACPGGLVTDQAYEEIKAKMSSAIGSAKDAGQLDGVLLALHGSAASDSHCDLEGDLLSTVRSLVGDAIPIVATLDLHAHVTQDMIDSADVLIAWETYPHRDARETGMRGARAMRDILTGKLKPTMAMGLAPVLVGAINGTTDGDGPFAKTMQLAKRMESRSEVYSTSAFLVHPYLDAPGMGGGGLVITDGNQPLADELAREIAEFYWEQRDSLEPEIFEIDDAIQFGLANEGPVVLVETADCCGGGAAGDSVQLLPALMELGADTLSVLPVVDYKAAAQCHVAGLGAKLGLQLGHQHDPKWGEPVLVDAEVIRLTDGCFIYEGGIWDGCEGNMGPAAVVKVAGVYVCIASYPTYEWCGEQYPSLGVDVSQMKFIVAKNPMNYRMAFEYCSELFMVLDTRGPTPATCKHLSYTEAVRPAFPWDPELENPLRVLR
;
A
#
# COMPACT_ATOMS: atom_id res chain seq x y z
N MET A 1 -34.89 -15.26 10.95
CA MET A 1 -34.68 -14.59 9.65
C MET A 1 -33.21 -14.70 9.38
N SER A 2 -32.85 -15.06 8.17
CA SER A 2 -31.46 -15.03 7.70
C SER A 2 -31.21 -13.69 7.03
N TYR A 3 -29.99 -13.14 7.19
CA TYR A 3 -29.55 -11.92 6.50
C TYR A 3 -28.53 -12.32 5.43
N HIS A 4 -28.70 -11.82 4.21
CA HIS A 4 -27.82 -12.08 3.09
C HIS A 4 -26.89 -10.89 2.88
N ILE A 5 -25.59 -11.12 2.97
CA ILE A 5 -24.57 -10.08 2.87
C ILE A 5 -23.68 -10.32 1.65
N ALA A 6 -23.70 -9.41 0.70
CA ALA A 6 -22.76 -9.44 -0.43
C ALA A 6 -21.36 -9.09 0.06
N VAL A 7 -20.38 -9.94 -0.24
CA VAL A 7 -18.97 -9.76 0.13
C VAL A 7 -18.10 -9.71 -1.11
N GLY A 8 -17.20 -8.71 -1.17
CA GLY A 8 -16.24 -8.57 -2.26
C GLY A 8 -15.02 -7.77 -1.85
N ALA A 9 -14.02 -7.70 -2.74
CA ALA A 9 -12.82 -6.92 -2.55
C ALA A 9 -12.28 -6.31 -3.84
N LEU A 10 -11.75 -5.08 -3.73
CA LEU A 10 -10.87 -4.44 -4.70
C LEU A 10 -9.69 -3.83 -3.91
N LEU A 11 -8.55 -4.50 -3.94
CA LEU A 11 -7.38 -4.12 -3.17
C LEU A 11 -6.20 -3.88 -4.13
N VAL A 12 -5.92 -2.63 -4.38
CA VAL A 12 -4.77 -2.17 -5.17
C VAL A 12 -4.42 -0.74 -4.79
N GLU A 13 -3.14 -0.43 -4.73
CA GLU A 13 -2.60 0.89 -4.50
C GLU A 13 -1.95 1.40 -5.79
N CYS A 14 -2.32 2.58 -6.25
CA CYS A 14 -1.90 3.12 -7.53
C CYS A 14 -0.91 4.28 -7.38
N ASN A 15 -0.03 4.41 -8.37
CA ASN A 15 0.92 5.50 -8.47
C ASN A 15 0.73 6.27 -9.79
N HIS A 16 0.45 7.58 -9.70
CA HIS A 16 0.31 8.47 -10.85
C HIS A 16 1.66 8.90 -11.45
N PHE A 17 2.74 8.76 -10.69
CA PHE A 17 4.05 9.27 -11.09
C PHE A 17 4.91 8.21 -11.75
N GLY A 18 4.49 6.96 -11.79
CA GLY A 18 5.22 5.86 -12.41
C GLY A 18 4.62 4.50 -12.15
N GLY A 19 5.45 3.46 -12.27
CA GLY A 19 5.04 2.08 -12.08
C GLY A 19 4.54 1.39 -13.33
N ILE A 20 4.41 0.07 -13.24
CA ILE A 20 3.86 -0.76 -14.31
C ILE A 20 2.34 -0.65 -14.27
N PRO A 21 1.64 -0.31 -15.35
CA PRO A 21 0.19 -0.25 -15.38
C PRO A 21 -0.44 -1.55 -14.87
N THR A 22 -1.44 -1.43 -14.00
CA THR A 22 -2.12 -2.57 -13.39
C THR A 22 -3.27 -3.04 -14.29
N ASP A 23 -3.05 -4.08 -15.03
CA ASP A 23 -4.03 -4.72 -15.91
C ASP A 23 -4.73 -5.91 -15.23
N LEU A 24 -5.68 -6.55 -15.92
CA LEU A 24 -6.40 -7.70 -15.39
C LEU A 24 -5.49 -8.90 -15.07
N GLU A 25 -4.40 -9.07 -15.83
CA GLU A 25 -3.41 -10.13 -15.57
C GLU A 25 -2.62 -9.87 -14.29
N SER A 26 -2.44 -8.61 -13.90
CA SER A 26 -1.84 -8.23 -12.62
C SER A 26 -2.69 -8.72 -11.43
N PHE A 27 -4.01 -8.55 -11.50
CA PHE A 27 -4.93 -9.12 -10.51
C PHE A 27 -4.91 -10.65 -10.52
N LYS A 28 -4.94 -11.29 -11.69
CA LYS A 28 -4.90 -12.77 -11.79
C LYS A 28 -3.60 -13.37 -11.24
N ARG A 29 -2.49 -12.66 -11.34
CA ARG A 29 -1.21 -13.11 -10.76
C ARG A 29 -1.21 -13.10 -9.23
N THR A 30 -1.95 -12.15 -8.62
CA THR A 30 -2.01 -12.01 -7.16
C THR A 30 -3.25 -12.72 -6.62
N GLN A 31 -4.44 -12.19 -6.90
CA GLN A 31 -5.70 -12.80 -6.49
C GLN A 31 -6.85 -12.29 -7.36
N TYR A 32 -7.59 -13.22 -7.98
CA TYR A 32 -8.79 -12.91 -8.75
C TYR A 32 -9.78 -14.07 -8.61
N LEU A 33 -10.65 -13.97 -7.60
CA LEU A 33 -11.57 -15.04 -7.21
C LEU A 33 -13.02 -14.60 -7.45
N ILE A 34 -13.80 -15.42 -8.14
CA ILE A 34 -15.17 -15.10 -8.57
C ILE A 34 -16.17 -16.00 -7.84
N ALA A 35 -17.24 -15.40 -7.30
CA ALA A 35 -18.33 -16.11 -6.64
C ALA A 35 -17.79 -17.07 -5.55
N ASP A 36 -18.18 -18.33 -5.56
CA ASP A 36 -17.84 -19.31 -4.53
C ASP A 36 -16.34 -19.54 -4.35
N GLU A 37 -15.50 -19.17 -5.33
CA GLU A 37 -14.04 -19.21 -5.17
C GLU A 37 -13.56 -18.30 -4.04
N LEU A 38 -14.27 -17.18 -3.80
CA LEU A 38 -13.97 -16.26 -2.71
C LEU A 38 -14.10 -16.91 -1.32
N MET A 39 -14.93 -17.94 -1.19
CA MET A 39 -15.18 -18.62 0.08
C MET A 39 -13.99 -19.44 0.62
N VAL A 40 -12.93 -19.61 -0.18
CA VAL A 40 -11.69 -20.26 0.29
C VAL A 40 -10.81 -19.32 1.12
N LEU A 41 -11.06 -18.01 1.06
CA LEU A 41 -10.29 -17.01 1.80
C LEU A 41 -10.55 -17.15 3.30
N ASN A 42 -9.51 -17.47 4.03
CA ASN A 42 -9.57 -17.67 5.48
C ASN A 42 -8.62 -16.73 6.24
N ASP A 43 -8.01 -15.78 5.54
CA ASP A 43 -7.08 -14.80 6.09
C ASP A 43 -7.35 -13.40 5.56
N GLY A 44 -6.59 -12.41 6.04
CA GLY A 44 -6.77 -11.01 5.67
C GLY A 44 -8.16 -10.45 6.04
N THR A 45 -8.55 -9.38 5.37
CA THR A 45 -9.81 -8.66 5.66
C THR A 45 -11.05 -9.53 5.45
N ILE A 46 -11.10 -10.30 4.37
CA ILE A 46 -12.25 -11.18 4.09
C ILE A 46 -12.34 -12.32 5.10
N GLY A 47 -11.20 -12.91 5.51
CA GLY A 47 -11.17 -13.88 6.60
C GLY A 47 -11.76 -13.31 7.90
N GLY A 48 -11.45 -12.05 8.22
CA GLY A 48 -12.05 -11.32 9.33
C GLY A 48 -13.57 -11.13 9.19
N TYR A 49 -14.08 -10.93 7.98
CA TYR A 49 -15.54 -10.90 7.73
C TYR A 49 -16.18 -12.24 8.08
N PHE A 50 -15.57 -13.33 7.64
CA PHE A 50 -16.11 -14.68 7.87
C PHE A 50 -16.04 -15.09 9.35
N ASP A 51 -15.02 -14.66 10.08
CA ASP A 51 -14.94 -14.90 11.54
C ASP A 51 -16.15 -14.38 12.31
N VAL A 52 -16.73 -13.27 11.86
CA VAL A 52 -17.86 -12.62 12.53
C VAL A 52 -19.21 -13.08 11.98
N LEU A 53 -19.28 -13.31 10.66
CA LEU A 53 -20.53 -13.55 9.96
C LEU A 53 -20.82 -15.04 9.75
N CYS A 54 -19.81 -15.90 9.69
CA CYS A 54 -20.00 -17.33 9.45
C CYS A 54 -19.97 -18.14 10.75
N GLY A 55 -20.75 -19.23 10.79
CA GLY A 55 -20.78 -20.17 11.91
C GLY A 55 -22.07 -21.00 11.92
N PRO A 56 -22.12 -22.12 12.68
CA PRO A 56 -23.25 -23.06 12.66
C PRO A 56 -24.60 -22.46 13.08
N GLU A 57 -24.58 -21.41 13.90
CA GLU A 57 -25.77 -20.73 14.41
C GLU A 57 -25.86 -19.27 13.90
N SER A 58 -25.05 -18.90 12.91
CA SER A 58 -25.06 -17.55 12.36
C SER A 58 -26.36 -17.28 11.60
N PRO A 59 -27.01 -16.13 11.83
CA PRO A 59 -28.15 -15.72 11.03
C PRO A 59 -27.73 -15.07 9.70
N PHE A 60 -26.42 -15.05 9.37
CA PHE A 60 -25.89 -14.40 8.18
C PHE A 60 -25.48 -15.43 7.13
N GLU A 61 -25.87 -15.16 5.89
CA GLU A 61 -25.48 -15.91 4.70
C GLU A 61 -24.66 -15.03 3.79
N ILE A 62 -23.52 -15.54 3.33
CA ILE A 62 -22.63 -14.79 2.43
C ILE A 62 -23.10 -14.94 0.99
N VAL A 63 -23.23 -13.84 0.30
CA VAL A 63 -23.35 -13.75 -1.15
C VAL A 63 -21.99 -13.35 -1.72
N PRO A 64 -21.17 -14.31 -2.17
CA PRO A 64 -19.85 -14.01 -2.66
C PRO A 64 -19.91 -13.32 -4.03
N THR A 65 -19.14 -12.26 -4.22
CA THR A 65 -19.12 -11.49 -5.47
C THR A 65 -17.82 -11.68 -6.23
N LEU A 66 -16.82 -10.85 -5.99
CA LEU A 66 -15.50 -10.88 -6.58
C LEU A 66 -14.46 -10.40 -5.56
N ALA A 67 -13.34 -11.10 -5.45
CA ALA A 67 -12.14 -10.58 -4.78
C ALA A 67 -11.02 -10.39 -5.80
N ALA A 68 -10.65 -9.14 -6.01
CA ALA A 68 -9.57 -8.75 -6.91
C ALA A 68 -8.50 -7.99 -6.10
N THR A 69 -7.28 -8.56 -6.03
CA THR A 69 -6.12 -7.95 -5.37
C THR A 69 -4.94 -7.94 -6.33
N ALA A 70 -4.24 -6.83 -6.43
CA ALA A 70 -2.99 -6.73 -7.19
C ALA A 70 -1.87 -6.14 -6.32
N CYS A 71 -0.62 -6.46 -6.65
CA CYS A 71 0.53 -5.73 -6.12
C CYS A 71 0.39 -4.25 -6.52
N PRO A 72 0.77 -3.29 -5.66
CA PRO A 72 0.83 -1.90 -6.04
C PRO A 72 1.57 -1.69 -7.36
N GLY A 73 1.12 -0.71 -8.14
CA GLY A 73 1.66 -0.45 -9.46
C GLY A 73 1.26 0.92 -9.99
N GLY A 74 1.46 1.15 -11.28
CA GLY A 74 0.88 2.28 -11.97
C GLY A 74 -0.65 2.21 -11.97
N LEU A 75 -1.30 3.16 -12.64
CA LEU A 75 -2.76 3.24 -12.72
C LEU A 75 -3.38 1.92 -13.18
N VAL A 76 -4.53 1.58 -12.61
CA VAL A 76 -5.34 0.46 -13.11
C VAL A 76 -5.84 0.82 -14.51
N THR A 77 -5.72 -0.10 -15.45
CA THR A 77 -6.29 0.13 -16.78
C THR A 77 -7.81 0.23 -16.71
N ASP A 78 -8.41 1.19 -17.41
CA ASP A 78 -9.88 1.34 -17.45
C ASP A 78 -10.59 0.03 -17.79
N GLN A 79 -10.00 -0.76 -18.71
CA GLN A 79 -10.56 -2.07 -19.08
C GLN A 79 -10.61 -3.03 -17.90
N ALA A 80 -9.56 -3.11 -17.09
CA ALA A 80 -9.52 -4.00 -15.91
C ALA A 80 -10.52 -3.53 -14.85
N TYR A 81 -10.57 -2.22 -14.60
CA TYR A 81 -11.52 -1.67 -13.64
C TYR A 81 -12.98 -1.91 -14.05
N GLU A 82 -13.34 -1.60 -15.29
CA GLU A 82 -14.71 -1.80 -15.78
C GLU A 82 -15.14 -3.27 -15.73
N GLU A 83 -14.22 -4.21 -16.01
CA GLU A 83 -14.53 -5.65 -15.87
C GLU A 83 -14.77 -6.04 -14.41
N ILE A 84 -13.95 -5.57 -13.47
CA ILE A 84 -14.08 -5.82 -12.05
C ILE A 84 -15.40 -5.23 -11.52
N LYS A 85 -15.65 -3.95 -11.82
CA LYS A 85 -16.88 -3.23 -11.43
C LYS A 85 -18.13 -3.92 -11.97
N ALA A 86 -18.13 -4.29 -13.25
CA ALA A 86 -19.28 -4.94 -13.87
C ALA A 86 -19.59 -6.31 -13.23
N LYS A 87 -18.57 -7.13 -12.95
CA LYS A 87 -18.78 -8.43 -12.31
C LYS A 87 -19.32 -8.29 -10.89
N MET A 88 -18.71 -7.41 -10.09
CA MET A 88 -19.16 -7.16 -8.72
C MET A 88 -20.59 -6.61 -8.69
N SER A 89 -20.88 -5.59 -9.48
CA SER A 89 -22.23 -4.99 -9.56
C SER A 89 -23.27 -5.98 -10.07
N SER A 90 -22.94 -6.84 -11.04
CA SER A 90 -23.84 -7.87 -11.55
C SER A 90 -24.20 -8.91 -10.48
N ALA A 91 -23.23 -9.34 -9.66
CA ALA A 91 -23.48 -10.28 -8.57
C ALA A 91 -24.38 -9.66 -7.49
N ILE A 92 -24.10 -8.42 -7.07
CA ILE A 92 -24.88 -7.67 -6.10
C ILE A 92 -26.31 -7.44 -6.62
N GLY A 93 -26.44 -7.01 -7.89
CA GLY A 93 -27.75 -6.77 -8.53
C GLY A 93 -28.58 -8.03 -8.61
N SER A 94 -27.99 -9.16 -8.98
CA SER A 94 -28.68 -10.46 -9.04
C SER A 94 -29.21 -10.90 -7.68
N ALA A 95 -28.43 -10.72 -6.61
CA ALA A 95 -28.86 -11.02 -5.24
C ALA A 95 -30.02 -10.11 -4.80
N LYS A 96 -29.94 -8.81 -5.10
CA LYS A 96 -31.01 -7.86 -4.83
C LYS A 96 -32.29 -8.24 -5.54
N ASP A 97 -32.25 -8.53 -6.84
CA ASP A 97 -33.42 -8.89 -7.66
C ASP A 97 -34.06 -10.20 -7.20
N ALA A 98 -33.24 -11.11 -6.65
CA ALA A 98 -33.74 -12.35 -6.04
C ALA A 98 -34.34 -12.14 -4.64
N GLY A 99 -34.28 -10.93 -4.07
CA GLY A 99 -34.66 -10.66 -2.68
C GLY A 99 -33.75 -11.32 -1.64
N GLN A 100 -32.49 -11.53 -2.01
CA GLN A 100 -31.46 -12.16 -1.22
C GLN A 100 -30.29 -11.18 -0.97
N LEU A 101 -30.59 -9.94 -0.55
CA LEU A 101 -29.60 -8.94 -0.22
C LEU A 101 -30.10 -8.04 0.91
N ASP A 102 -29.46 -8.09 2.05
CA ASP A 102 -29.73 -7.28 3.23
C ASP A 102 -28.58 -6.31 3.55
N GLY A 103 -27.35 -6.55 3.03
CA GLY A 103 -26.20 -5.69 3.24
C GLY A 103 -25.10 -5.94 2.21
N VAL A 104 -24.19 -4.96 2.06
CA VAL A 104 -22.98 -5.04 1.21
C VAL A 104 -21.77 -4.73 2.06
N LEU A 105 -20.77 -5.62 2.04
CA LEU A 105 -19.53 -5.52 2.82
C LEU A 105 -18.34 -5.68 1.88
N LEU A 106 -17.59 -4.60 1.66
CA LEU A 106 -16.48 -4.54 0.70
C LEU A 106 -15.14 -4.30 1.38
N ALA A 107 -14.13 -5.07 0.99
CA ALA A 107 -12.74 -4.80 1.33
C ALA A 107 -12.10 -3.98 0.20
N LEU A 108 -11.81 -2.73 0.46
CA LEU A 108 -11.25 -1.77 -0.49
C LEU A 108 -9.91 -1.26 0.02
N HIS A 109 -9.07 -0.73 -0.89
CA HIS A 109 -7.83 -0.07 -0.47
C HIS A 109 -8.09 1.40 -0.14
N GLY A 110 -8.66 2.16 -1.05
CA GLY A 110 -8.92 3.59 -0.93
C GLY A 110 -7.88 4.48 -1.62
N SER A 111 -6.98 3.88 -2.42
CA SER A 111 -5.98 4.62 -3.19
C SER A 111 -5.80 4.06 -4.61
N ALA A 112 -6.88 3.53 -5.19
CA ALA A 112 -6.89 3.07 -6.56
C ALA A 112 -7.37 4.17 -7.51
N ALA A 113 -6.72 4.28 -8.66
CA ALA A 113 -7.05 5.22 -9.72
C ALA A 113 -6.81 4.60 -11.11
N SER A 114 -7.48 5.15 -12.12
CA SER A 114 -7.25 4.86 -13.54
C SER A 114 -7.12 6.16 -14.34
N ASP A 115 -6.86 6.06 -15.63
CA ASP A 115 -6.80 7.25 -16.50
C ASP A 115 -8.14 8.04 -16.52
N SER A 116 -9.27 7.34 -16.39
CA SER A 116 -10.62 7.93 -16.44
C SER A 116 -11.22 8.25 -15.07
N HIS A 117 -10.69 7.68 -13.98
CA HIS A 117 -11.22 7.83 -12.64
C HIS A 117 -10.09 8.03 -11.63
N CYS A 118 -10.11 9.15 -10.93
CA CYS A 118 -9.14 9.45 -9.87
C CYS A 118 -9.47 8.78 -8.52
N ASP A 119 -10.63 8.11 -8.40
CA ASP A 119 -11.12 7.42 -7.20
C ASP A 119 -11.98 6.22 -7.63
N LEU A 120 -11.36 5.05 -7.74
CA LEU A 120 -12.06 3.82 -8.16
C LEU A 120 -12.98 3.31 -7.06
N GLU A 121 -12.60 3.48 -5.81
CA GLU A 121 -13.38 3.01 -4.66
C GLU A 121 -14.64 3.85 -4.48
N GLY A 122 -14.55 5.18 -4.60
CA GLY A 122 -15.72 6.08 -4.58
C GLY A 122 -16.68 5.81 -5.74
N ASP A 123 -16.17 5.62 -6.96
CA ASP A 123 -16.98 5.25 -8.13
C ASP A 123 -17.67 3.89 -7.94
N LEU A 124 -16.96 2.88 -7.42
CA LEU A 124 -17.53 1.57 -7.13
C LEU A 124 -18.61 1.66 -6.06
N LEU A 125 -18.35 2.35 -4.94
CA LEU A 125 -19.33 2.54 -3.85
C LEU A 125 -20.55 3.29 -4.34
N SER A 126 -20.40 4.35 -5.14
CA SER A 126 -21.48 5.12 -5.75
C SER A 126 -22.33 4.27 -6.72
N THR A 127 -21.65 3.44 -7.53
CA THR A 127 -22.32 2.47 -8.41
C THR A 127 -23.14 1.46 -7.60
N VAL A 128 -22.58 0.89 -6.52
CA VAL A 128 -23.27 -0.04 -5.65
C VAL A 128 -24.44 0.65 -4.91
N ARG A 129 -24.25 1.86 -4.38
CA ARG A 129 -25.31 2.65 -3.73
C ARG A 129 -26.48 2.90 -4.68
N SER A 130 -26.19 3.30 -5.91
CA SER A 130 -27.21 3.52 -6.95
C SER A 130 -27.98 2.23 -7.27
N LEU A 131 -27.29 1.09 -7.24
CA LEU A 131 -27.87 -0.22 -7.49
C LEU A 131 -28.76 -0.69 -6.34
N VAL A 132 -28.29 -0.58 -5.08
CA VAL A 132 -28.99 -1.16 -3.92
C VAL A 132 -30.01 -0.19 -3.29
N GLY A 133 -29.82 1.12 -3.42
CA GLY A 133 -30.66 2.17 -2.81
C GLY A 133 -30.30 2.39 -1.33
N ASP A 134 -31.00 3.33 -0.67
CA ASP A 134 -30.65 3.80 0.68
C ASP A 134 -31.03 2.83 1.81
N ALA A 135 -31.87 1.84 1.52
CA ALA A 135 -32.38 0.91 2.53
C ALA A 135 -31.41 -0.23 2.87
N ILE A 136 -30.49 -0.56 1.96
CA ILE A 136 -29.49 -1.62 2.15
C ILE A 136 -28.17 -0.99 2.60
N PRO A 137 -27.66 -1.33 3.79
CA PRO A 137 -26.42 -0.77 4.29
C PRO A 137 -25.21 -1.23 3.48
N ILE A 138 -24.28 -0.29 3.28
CA ILE A 138 -22.98 -0.53 2.67
C ILE A 138 -21.89 -0.22 3.70
N VAL A 139 -21.09 -1.22 4.04
CA VAL A 139 -19.89 -1.08 4.89
C VAL A 139 -18.68 -1.37 4.05
N ALA A 140 -17.66 -0.52 4.11
CA ALA A 140 -16.39 -0.82 3.50
C ALA A 140 -15.24 -0.70 4.52
N THR A 141 -14.25 -1.58 4.36
CA THR A 141 -12.97 -1.45 5.05
C THR A 141 -11.92 -0.89 4.08
N LEU A 142 -11.02 -0.09 4.61
CA LEU A 142 -9.98 0.61 3.85
C LEU A 142 -8.60 0.33 4.43
N ASP A 143 -7.56 0.59 3.64
CA ASP A 143 -6.21 0.78 4.15
C ASP A 143 -6.10 2.15 4.84
N LEU A 144 -5.14 2.29 5.78
CA LEU A 144 -4.89 3.59 6.41
C LEU A 144 -4.24 4.62 5.45
N HIS A 145 -3.76 4.16 4.28
CA HIS A 145 -3.26 5.02 3.22
C HIS A 145 -4.36 5.52 2.26
N ALA A 146 -5.62 5.25 2.57
CA ALA A 146 -6.74 5.69 1.74
C ALA A 146 -6.81 7.22 1.61
N HIS A 147 -7.12 7.67 0.41
CA HIS A 147 -7.65 9.01 0.15
C HIS A 147 -9.18 8.97 0.27
N VAL A 148 -9.70 9.27 1.47
CA VAL A 148 -11.15 9.29 1.70
C VAL A 148 -11.77 10.47 0.98
N THR A 149 -12.66 10.19 0.02
CA THR A 149 -13.35 11.20 -0.81
C THR A 149 -14.77 11.47 -0.31
N GLN A 150 -15.40 12.54 -0.81
CA GLN A 150 -16.81 12.81 -0.54
C GLN A 150 -17.70 11.71 -1.12
N ASP A 151 -17.36 11.17 -2.30
CA ASP A 151 -18.12 10.11 -2.95
C ASP A 151 -18.12 8.82 -2.10
N MET A 152 -17.00 8.49 -1.45
CA MET A 152 -16.95 7.38 -0.49
C MET A 152 -17.86 7.64 0.72
N ILE A 153 -17.81 8.85 1.29
CA ILE A 153 -18.63 9.25 2.45
C ILE A 153 -20.14 9.23 2.11
N ASP A 154 -20.52 9.75 0.95
CA ASP A 154 -21.91 9.80 0.51
C ASP A 154 -22.48 8.42 0.17
N SER A 155 -21.61 7.47 -0.21
CA SER A 155 -22.03 6.18 -0.74
C SER A 155 -21.99 5.04 0.29
N ALA A 156 -21.14 5.11 1.31
CA ALA A 156 -21.04 4.10 2.36
C ALA A 156 -21.75 4.57 3.65
N ASP A 157 -22.35 3.65 4.40
CA ASP A 157 -22.87 3.93 5.73
C ASP A 157 -21.77 3.91 6.80
N VAL A 158 -20.72 3.10 6.56
CA VAL A 158 -19.58 2.94 7.46
C VAL A 158 -18.31 2.69 6.65
N LEU A 159 -17.25 3.44 6.97
CA LEU A 159 -15.87 3.21 6.51
C LEU A 159 -14.98 2.93 7.72
N ILE A 160 -14.19 1.88 7.69
CA ILE A 160 -13.26 1.52 8.78
C ILE A 160 -11.91 1.19 8.17
N ALA A 161 -10.83 1.84 8.65
CA ALA A 161 -9.48 1.60 8.12
C ALA A 161 -8.63 0.70 9.01
N TRP A 162 -7.56 0.15 8.42
CA TRP A 162 -6.48 -0.51 9.15
C TRP A 162 -5.83 0.48 10.13
N GLU A 163 -5.23 -0.04 11.20
CA GLU A 163 -4.71 0.77 12.30
C GLU A 163 -3.19 0.62 12.49
N THR A 164 -2.57 -0.30 11.75
CA THR A 164 -1.14 -0.58 11.90
C THR A 164 -0.35 -0.27 10.63
N TYR A 165 0.83 0.32 10.84
CA TYR A 165 1.86 0.50 9.83
C TYR A 165 3.24 0.27 10.48
N PRO A 166 3.97 -0.81 10.10
CA PRO A 166 3.66 -1.83 9.08
C PRO A 166 2.34 -2.58 9.34
N HIS A 167 1.66 -2.96 8.25
CA HIS A 167 0.33 -3.58 8.31
C HIS A 167 0.37 -4.97 8.96
N ARG A 168 -0.52 -5.20 9.94
CA ARG A 168 -0.64 -6.48 10.68
C ARG A 168 -2.08 -6.80 11.10
N ASP A 169 -3.02 -5.88 10.87
CA ASP A 169 -4.37 -5.92 11.41
C ASP A 169 -5.49 -6.02 10.36
N ALA A 170 -5.17 -6.49 9.15
CA ALA A 170 -6.16 -6.65 8.09
C ALA A 170 -7.35 -7.53 8.53
N ARG A 171 -7.09 -8.63 9.26
CA ARG A 171 -8.13 -9.53 9.78
C ARG A 171 -8.98 -8.86 10.86
N GLU A 172 -8.37 -8.18 11.81
CA GLU A 172 -9.07 -7.43 12.87
C GLU A 172 -9.92 -6.32 12.28
N THR A 173 -9.43 -5.62 11.28
CA THR A 173 -10.19 -4.58 10.58
C THR A 173 -11.38 -5.19 9.83
N GLY A 174 -11.19 -6.35 9.20
CA GLY A 174 -12.30 -7.12 8.65
C GLY A 174 -13.35 -7.45 9.72
N MET A 175 -12.92 -7.95 10.87
CA MET A 175 -13.84 -8.24 11.98
C MET A 175 -14.59 -6.97 12.46
N ARG A 176 -13.93 -5.79 12.48
CA ARG A 176 -14.57 -4.50 12.84
C ARG A 176 -15.64 -4.12 11.81
N GLY A 177 -15.34 -4.21 10.51
CA GLY A 177 -16.30 -3.96 9.43
C GLY A 177 -17.51 -4.90 9.49
N ALA A 178 -17.28 -6.19 9.70
CA ALA A 178 -18.35 -7.18 9.82
C ALA A 178 -19.21 -6.98 11.08
N ARG A 179 -18.60 -6.55 12.21
CA ARG A 179 -19.38 -6.18 13.42
C ARG A 179 -20.25 -4.97 13.16
N ALA A 180 -19.76 -3.96 12.46
CA ALA A 180 -20.57 -2.79 12.07
C ALA A 180 -21.77 -3.21 11.21
N MET A 181 -21.56 -4.03 10.18
CA MET A 181 -22.65 -4.57 9.34
C MET A 181 -23.67 -5.33 10.19
N ARG A 182 -23.22 -6.24 11.04
CA ARG A 182 -24.10 -6.99 11.97
C ARG A 182 -24.90 -6.06 12.87
N ASP A 183 -24.27 -5.06 13.45
CA ASP A 183 -24.89 -4.16 14.43
C ASP A 183 -25.89 -3.20 13.74
N ILE A 184 -25.67 -2.81 12.50
CA ILE A 184 -26.65 -2.09 11.67
C ILE A 184 -27.86 -2.99 11.39
N LEU A 185 -27.65 -4.20 10.86
CA LEU A 185 -28.75 -5.11 10.48
C LEU A 185 -29.58 -5.57 11.68
N THR A 186 -28.98 -5.65 12.86
CA THR A 186 -29.70 -6.01 14.11
C THR A 186 -30.28 -4.79 14.85
N GLY A 187 -30.12 -3.57 14.29
CA GLY A 187 -30.68 -2.34 14.86
C GLY A 187 -29.96 -1.83 16.11
N LYS A 188 -28.74 -2.29 16.35
CA LYS A 188 -27.89 -1.83 17.47
C LYS A 188 -27.06 -0.60 17.14
N LEU A 189 -26.86 -0.29 15.86
CA LEU A 189 -26.10 0.84 15.37
C LEU A 189 -26.91 1.60 14.31
N LYS A 190 -27.03 2.90 14.48
CA LYS A 190 -27.47 3.86 13.45
C LYS A 190 -26.31 4.77 13.13
N PRO A 191 -25.43 4.39 12.19
CA PRO A 191 -24.17 5.08 12.01
C PRO A 191 -24.36 6.51 11.52
N THR A 192 -23.54 7.41 12.05
CA THR A 192 -23.24 8.70 11.45
C THR A 192 -21.72 8.83 11.37
N MET A 193 -21.22 9.42 10.31
CA MET A 193 -19.81 9.41 9.98
C MET A 193 -19.34 10.82 9.59
N ALA A 194 -18.11 11.16 9.97
CA ALA A 194 -17.42 12.36 9.52
C ALA A 194 -15.94 12.08 9.29
N MET A 195 -15.36 12.66 8.26
CA MET A 195 -13.92 12.64 7.97
C MET A 195 -13.33 14.04 8.08
N GLY A 196 -12.43 14.24 9.03
CA GLY A 196 -11.58 15.41 9.12
C GLY A 196 -10.34 15.25 8.25
N LEU A 197 -10.10 16.18 7.33
CA LEU A 197 -9.00 16.16 6.37
C LEU A 197 -8.05 17.32 6.60
N ALA A 198 -6.75 17.03 6.67
CA ALA A 198 -5.64 17.97 6.61
C ALA A 198 -4.83 17.72 5.32
N PRO A 199 -4.50 18.74 4.52
CA PRO A 199 -3.77 18.59 3.27
C PRO A 199 -2.27 18.36 3.54
N VAL A 200 -1.92 17.19 4.03
CA VAL A 200 -0.56 16.75 4.33
C VAL A 200 -0.23 15.57 3.43
N LEU A 201 0.74 15.76 2.53
CA LEU A 201 1.22 14.77 1.57
C LEU A 201 2.69 14.47 1.86
N VAL A 202 2.94 13.41 2.61
CA VAL A 202 4.26 13.01 3.07
C VAL A 202 4.55 11.55 2.75
N GLY A 203 5.82 11.23 2.54
CA GLY A 203 6.26 9.86 2.37
C GLY A 203 6.05 9.01 3.64
N ALA A 204 6.14 7.70 3.48
CA ALA A 204 5.79 6.73 4.51
C ALA A 204 6.83 6.55 5.65
N ILE A 205 8.02 7.13 5.52
CA ILE A 205 9.18 6.86 6.42
C ILE A 205 8.85 7.08 7.92
N ASN A 206 8.24 8.23 8.26
CA ASN A 206 7.86 8.57 9.64
C ASN A 206 6.40 8.23 9.95
N GLY A 207 5.79 7.38 9.13
CA GLY A 207 4.37 7.01 9.21
C GLY A 207 4.07 5.81 10.11
N THR A 208 5.08 5.21 10.75
CA THR A 208 4.85 4.03 11.61
C THR A 208 3.85 4.29 12.73
N THR A 209 3.01 3.31 13.01
CA THR A 209 2.10 3.30 14.17
C THR A 209 2.72 2.68 15.41
N ASP A 210 3.93 2.10 15.27
CA ASP A 210 4.69 1.58 16.39
C ASP A 210 5.42 2.70 17.15
N GLY A 211 5.53 2.57 18.47
CA GLY A 211 6.25 3.53 19.32
C GLY A 211 5.54 4.88 19.49
N ASP A 212 6.33 5.97 19.49
CA ASP A 212 5.89 7.33 19.81
C ASP A 212 6.14 8.32 18.65
N GLY A 213 6.20 7.80 17.42
CA GLY A 213 6.34 8.62 16.21
C GLY A 213 5.17 9.58 15.97
N PRO A 214 5.28 10.50 15.02
CA PRO A 214 4.25 11.52 14.79
C PRO A 214 2.91 10.91 14.39
N PHE A 215 2.90 9.91 13.50
CA PHE A 215 1.66 9.25 13.11
C PHE A 215 1.14 8.28 14.19
N ALA A 216 2.03 7.60 14.91
CA ALA A 216 1.64 6.77 16.06
C ALA A 216 0.86 7.57 17.11
N LYS A 217 1.26 8.81 17.39
CA LYS A 217 0.52 9.73 18.30
C LYS A 217 -0.86 10.09 17.78
N THR A 218 -1.00 10.30 16.46
CA THR A 218 -2.31 10.57 15.82
C THR A 218 -3.22 9.35 15.95
N MET A 219 -2.72 8.15 15.67
CA MET A 219 -3.46 6.91 15.87
C MET A 219 -3.86 6.71 17.33
N GLN A 220 -2.95 6.94 18.27
CA GLN A 220 -3.25 6.86 19.71
C GLN A 220 -4.32 7.86 20.14
N LEU A 221 -4.34 9.08 19.58
CA LEU A 221 -5.41 10.05 19.84
C LEU A 221 -6.76 9.50 19.36
N ALA A 222 -6.84 9.02 18.11
CA ALA A 222 -8.05 8.42 17.56
C ALA A 222 -8.56 7.26 18.45
N LYS A 223 -7.67 6.34 18.86
CA LYS A 223 -8.05 5.21 19.73
C LYS A 223 -8.49 5.65 21.14
N ARG A 224 -7.94 6.73 21.70
CA ARG A 224 -8.46 7.28 22.96
C ARG A 224 -9.89 7.83 22.80
N MET A 225 -10.21 8.44 21.66
CA MET A 225 -11.58 8.92 21.39
C MET A 225 -12.57 7.77 21.25
N GLU A 226 -12.16 6.66 20.66
CA GLU A 226 -12.96 5.44 20.52
C GLU A 226 -13.36 4.82 21.88
N SER A 227 -12.66 5.17 22.97
CA SER A 227 -13.04 4.73 24.32
C SER A 227 -14.32 5.41 24.87
N ARG A 228 -14.84 6.44 24.19
CA ARG A 228 -16.10 7.11 24.58
C ARG A 228 -17.30 6.27 24.16
N SER A 229 -18.31 6.19 25.01
CA SER A 229 -19.50 5.34 24.79
C SER A 229 -20.33 5.73 23.58
N GLU A 230 -20.24 6.99 23.12
CA GLU A 230 -20.96 7.51 21.96
C GLU A 230 -20.20 7.28 20.63
N VAL A 231 -18.92 6.92 20.70
CA VAL A 231 -18.07 6.66 19.54
C VAL A 231 -18.08 5.15 19.25
N TYR A 232 -18.50 4.79 18.05
CA TYR A 232 -18.50 3.39 17.62
C TYR A 232 -17.14 2.95 17.13
N SER A 233 -16.48 3.75 16.29
CA SER A 233 -15.15 3.47 15.75
C SER A 233 -14.45 4.74 15.29
N THR A 234 -13.12 4.71 15.30
CA THR A 234 -12.27 5.75 14.74
C THR A 234 -11.24 5.15 13.79
N SER A 235 -10.81 5.92 12.82
CA SER A 235 -9.69 5.58 11.93
C SER A 235 -8.81 6.81 11.73
N ALA A 236 -7.48 6.61 11.66
CA ALA A 236 -6.55 7.67 11.29
C ALA A 236 -5.91 7.33 9.94
N PHE A 237 -5.75 8.33 9.08
CA PHE A 237 -5.26 8.16 7.71
C PHE A 237 -3.95 8.91 7.49
N LEU A 238 -2.94 8.18 7.04
CA LEU A 238 -1.71 8.66 6.42
C LEU A 238 -1.88 8.47 4.91
N VAL A 239 -2.49 9.42 4.23
CA VAL A 239 -2.86 9.27 2.82
C VAL A 239 -1.66 8.85 1.97
N HIS A 240 -1.88 7.89 1.05
CA HIS A 240 -0.90 7.54 0.02
C HIS A 240 -0.56 8.76 -0.83
N PRO A 241 0.66 9.28 -0.75
CA PRO A 241 0.94 10.59 -1.35
C PRO A 241 1.17 10.51 -2.86
N TYR A 242 1.33 9.32 -3.43
CA TYR A 242 1.70 9.14 -4.84
C TYR A 242 0.49 9.04 -5.78
N LEU A 243 -0.71 9.33 -5.28
CA LEU A 243 -1.86 9.70 -6.10
C LEU A 243 -1.74 11.17 -6.55
N ASP A 244 -2.43 11.52 -7.63
CA ASP A 244 -2.66 12.91 -8.03
C ASP A 244 -4.16 13.10 -8.22
N ALA A 245 -4.86 13.43 -7.14
CA ALA A 245 -6.31 13.54 -7.08
C ALA A 245 -6.76 14.81 -6.37
N PRO A 246 -7.93 15.37 -6.71
CA PRO A 246 -8.46 16.55 -6.04
C PRO A 246 -8.69 16.31 -4.56
N GLY A 247 -8.27 17.26 -3.73
CA GLY A 247 -8.61 17.28 -2.32
C GLY A 247 -7.88 16.27 -1.44
N MET A 248 -6.74 15.75 -1.87
CA MET A 248 -5.93 14.82 -1.09
C MET A 248 -5.57 15.36 0.30
N GLY A 249 -5.46 14.43 1.24
CA GLY A 249 -5.05 14.70 2.61
C GLY A 249 -5.29 13.51 3.53
N GLY A 250 -4.60 13.52 4.66
CA GLY A 250 -4.80 12.57 5.76
C GLY A 250 -5.62 13.18 6.90
N GLY A 251 -5.78 12.45 8.00
CA GLY A 251 -6.53 12.93 9.16
C GLY A 251 -7.28 11.84 9.89
N GLY A 252 -8.56 12.05 10.22
CA GLY A 252 -9.32 11.10 11.02
C GLY A 252 -10.78 10.98 10.65
N LEU A 253 -11.27 9.75 10.63
CA LEU A 253 -12.67 9.41 10.44
C LEU A 253 -13.27 8.91 11.75
N VAL A 254 -14.45 9.37 12.06
CA VAL A 254 -15.16 9.03 13.30
C VAL A 254 -16.57 8.57 12.98
N ILE A 255 -16.95 7.44 13.57
CA ILE A 255 -18.30 6.85 13.47
C ILE A 255 -18.95 6.92 14.85
N THR A 256 -20.16 7.46 14.90
CA THR A 256 -20.97 7.51 16.13
C THR A 256 -22.32 6.84 15.93
N ASP A 257 -23.02 6.53 17.03
CA ASP A 257 -24.41 6.05 16.97
C ASP A 257 -25.38 7.24 16.98
N GLY A 258 -25.69 7.76 15.79
CA GLY A 258 -26.67 8.83 15.58
C GLY A 258 -26.28 10.21 16.07
N ASN A 259 -24.99 10.49 16.31
CA ASN A 259 -24.51 11.79 16.83
C ASN A 259 -23.56 12.48 15.85
N GLN A 260 -24.10 13.01 14.74
CA GLN A 260 -23.31 13.70 13.71
C GLN A 260 -22.47 14.87 14.26
N PRO A 261 -22.99 15.75 15.14
CA PRO A 261 -22.17 16.84 15.69
C PRO A 261 -20.92 16.35 16.44
N LEU A 262 -21.02 15.23 17.16
CA LEU A 262 -19.87 14.64 17.84
C LEU A 262 -18.89 14.01 16.84
N ALA A 263 -19.38 13.34 15.79
CA ALA A 263 -18.51 12.82 14.74
C ALA A 263 -17.72 13.95 14.08
N ASP A 264 -18.36 15.06 13.73
CA ASP A 264 -17.73 16.25 13.14
C ASP A 264 -16.65 16.88 14.05
N GLU A 265 -16.96 17.00 15.34
CA GLU A 265 -16.04 17.57 16.34
C GLU A 265 -14.77 16.73 16.46
N LEU A 266 -14.94 15.42 16.68
CA LEU A 266 -13.81 14.52 16.92
C LEU A 266 -12.98 14.26 15.64
N ALA A 267 -13.62 14.16 14.48
CA ALA A 267 -12.93 14.03 13.21
C ALA A 267 -12.05 15.26 12.93
N ARG A 268 -12.55 16.47 13.22
CA ARG A 268 -11.77 17.70 13.15
C ARG A 268 -10.60 17.68 14.11
N GLU A 269 -10.79 17.27 15.37
CA GLU A 269 -9.74 17.24 16.39
C GLU A 269 -8.59 16.29 15.97
N ILE A 270 -8.91 15.12 15.38
CA ILE A 270 -7.88 14.22 14.86
C ILE A 270 -7.12 14.89 13.71
N ALA A 271 -7.81 15.54 12.77
CA ALA A 271 -7.18 16.21 11.64
C ALA A 271 -6.32 17.42 12.08
N GLU A 272 -6.75 18.18 13.11
CA GLU A 272 -5.96 19.25 13.71
C GLU A 272 -4.66 18.71 14.30
N PHE A 273 -4.75 17.66 15.09
CA PHE A 273 -3.57 17.03 15.68
C PHE A 273 -2.64 16.48 14.60
N TYR A 274 -3.17 15.81 13.55
CA TYR A 274 -2.37 15.32 12.44
C TYR A 274 -1.66 16.47 11.70
N TRP A 275 -2.35 17.59 11.47
CA TRP A 275 -1.75 18.79 10.89
C TRP A 275 -0.60 19.34 11.75
N GLU A 276 -0.74 19.33 13.06
CA GLU A 276 0.32 19.76 13.99
C GLU A 276 1.58 18.87 13.92
N GLN A 277 1.44 17.59 13.54
CA GLN A 277 2.56 16.67 13.40
C GLN A 277 3.29 16.77 12.04
N ARG A 278 2.80 17.54 11.08
CA ARG A 278 3.25 17.52 9.67
C ARG A 278 4.76 17.68 9.47
N ASP A 279 5.40 18.60 10.20
CA ASP A 279 6.83 18.85 10.08
C ASP A 279 7.67 17.64 10.55
N SER A 280 7.16 16.91 11.55
CA SER A 280 7.80 15.70 12.08
C SER A 280 7.58 14.46 11.21
N LEU A 281 6.62 14.52 10.28
CA LEU A 281 6.36 13.45 9.31
C LEU A 281 7.36 13.46 8.15
N GLU A 282 7.96 14.62 7.82
CA GLU A 282 9.05 14.69 6.83
C GLU A 282 10.32 14.00 7.38
N PRO A 283 10.94 13.08 6.63
CA PRO A 283 12.17 12.43 7.06
C PRO A 283 13.40 13.32 6.88
N GLU A 284 14.45 13.03 7.64
CA GLU A 284 15.81 13.46 7.30
C GLU A 284 16.29 12.63 6.10
N ILE A 285 16.79 13.29 5.06
CA ILE A 285 17.24 12.66 3.82
C ILE A 285 18.69 13.05 3.51
N PHE A 286 19.43 12.16 2.85
CA PHE A 286 20.84 12.29 2.56
C PHE A 286 21.13 12.10 1.07
N GLU A 287 22.05 12.89 0.54
CA GLU A 287 22.59 12.66 -0.79
C GLU A 287 23.34 11.32 -0.84
N ILE A 288 23.35 10.66 -2.00
CA ILE A 288 23.99 9.34 -2.19
C ILE A 288 25.46 9.36 -1.73
N ASP A 289 26.22 10.37 -2.15
CA ASP A 289 27.65 10.49 -1.83
C ASP A 289 27.89 10.66 -0.33
N ASP A 290 27.06 11.48 0.35
CA ASP A 290 27.17 11.70 1.80
C ASP A 290 26.86 10.40 2.57
N ALA A 291 25.83 9.66 2.16
CA ALA A 291 25.47 8.39 2.77
C ALA A 291 26.58 7.32 2.58
N ILE A 292 27.19 7.27 1.41
CA ILE A 292 28.32 6.38 1.13
C ILE A 292 29.54 6.76 1.97
N GLN A 293 29.91 8.06 2.03
CA GLN A 293 31.03 8.52 2.85
C GLN A 293 30.80 8.24 4.34
N PHE A 294 29.57 8.46 4.82
CA PHE A 294 29.20 8.07 6.17
C PHE A 294 29.39 6.58 6.39
N GLY A 295 28.91 5.75 5.47
CA GLY A 295 29.06 4.30 5.55
C GLY A 295 30.54 3.86 5.59
N LEU A 296 31.38 4.42 4.75
CA LEU A 296 32.82 4.10 4.71
C LEU A 296 33.55 4.50 6.00
N ALA A 297 33.06 5.53 6.70
CA ALA A 297 33.66 6.01 7.96
C ALA A 297 33.18 5.20 9.19
N ASN A 298 32.20 4.36 9.08
CA ASN A 298 31.62 3.58 10.18
C ASN A 298 31.84 2.07 9.96
N GLU A 299 31.86 1.28 11.02
CA GLU A 299 31.95 -0.18 10.94
C GLU A 299 30.57 -0.80 10.65
N GLY A 300 30.55 -2.06 10.17
CA GLY A 300 29.37 -2.86 9.89
C GLY A 300 28.63 -2.49 8.60
N PRO A 301 27.56 -3.21 8.30
CA PRO A 301 26.66 -2.88 7.21
C PRO A 301 25.98 -1.53 7.38
N VAL A 302 25.70 -0.84 6.29
CA VAL A 302 24.87 0.36 6.23
C VAL A 302 23.72 0.12 5.26
N VAL A 303 22.49 0.32 5.71
CA VAL A 303 21.30 0.21 4.87
C VAL A 303 21.05 1.56 4.20
N LEU A 304 21.14 1.57 2.88
CA LEU A 304 20.81 2.69 2.02
C LEU A 304 19.32 2.57 1.64
N VAL A 305 18.49 3.37 2.28
CA VAL A 305 17.03 3.30 2.12
C VAL A 305 16.62 4.16 0.93
N GLU A 306 16.52 3.54 -0.24
CA GLU A 306 16.14 4.16 -1.50
C GLU A 306 14.64 3.97 -1.73
N THR A 307 13.83 4.89 -1.19
CA THR A 307 12.38 4.77 -1.26
C THR A 307 11.79 5.21 -2.60
N ALA A 308 12.55 5.95 -3.40
CA ALA A 308 12.04 6.58 -4.62
C ALA A 308 11.54 5.59 -5.69
N ASP A 309 11.87 4.30 -5.54
CA ASP A 309 11.47 3.24 -6.44
C ASP A 309 10.94 2.00 -5.68
N CYS A 310 10.06 2.26 -4.70
CA CYS A 310 9.45 1.22 -3.87
C CYS A 310 8.24 0.56 -4.58
N CYS A 311 8.32 -0.74 -4.85
CA CYS A 311 7.19 -1.50 -5.44
C CYS A 311 5.94 -1.44 -4.55
N GLY A 312 6.10 -1.43 -3.21
CA GLY A 312 5.00 -1.29 -2.26
C GLY A 312 4.25 0.05 -2.35
N GLY A 313 4.86 1.10 -2.91
CA GLY A 313 4.22 2.39 -3.22
C GLY A 313 3.83 2.54 -4.69
N GLY A 314 3.83 1.44 -5.46
CA GLY A 314 3.42 1.42 -6.86
C GLY A 314 4.52 1.74 -7.87
N ALA A 315 5.78 1.90 -7.47
CA ALA A 315 6.90 2.04 -8.41
C ALA A 315 7.22 0.72 -9.12
N ALA A 316 7.98 0.83 -10.21
CA ALA A 316 8.38 -0.34 -11.00
C ALA A 316 9.43 -1.21 -10.32
N GLY A 317 10.24 -0.66 -9.42
CA GLY A 317 11.39 -1.33 -8.82
C GLY A 317 12.61 -1.39 -9.74
N ASP A 318 12.63 -0.60 -10.82
CA ASP A 318 13.62 -0.70 -11.89
C ASP A 318 14.74 0.35 -11.85
N SER A 319 14.77 1.22 -10.81
CA SER A 319 15.85 2.19 -10.62
C SER A 319 17.19 1.52 -10.30
N VAL A 320 18.23 2.06 -10.89
CA VAL A 320 19.64 1.70 -10.63
C VAL A 320 20.49 2.93 -10.30
N GLN A 321 19.87 3.98 -9.73
CA GLN A 321 20.57 5.27 -9.47
C GLN A 321 21.79 5.11 -8.56
N LEU A 322 21.77 4.15 -7.63
CA LEU A 322 22.88 3.89 -6.72
C LEU A 322 24.00 3.05 -7.37
N LEU A 323 23.73 2.33 -8.45
CA LEU A 323 24.66 1.36 -9.01
C LEU A 323 26.01 1.99 -9.43
N PRO A 324 26.05 3.14 -10.12
CA PRO A 324 27.32 3.77 -10.49
C PRO A 324 28.21 4.10 -9.27
N ALA A 325 27.63 4.74 -8.25
CA ALA A 325 28.37 5.11 -7.04
C ALA A 325 28.89 3.88 -6.27
N LEU A 326 28.09 2.81 -6.17
CA LEU A 326 28.51 1.56 -5.55
C LEU A 326 29.61 0.83 -6.36
N MET A 327 29.58 0.91 -7.68
CA MET A 327 30.63 0.34 -8.55
C MET A 327 32.00 1.05 -8.37
N GLU A 328 32.00 2.36 -8.14
CA GLU A 328 33.21 3.15 -7.93
C GLU A 328 33.97 2.74 -6.66
N LEU A 329 33.29 2.09 -5.69
CA LEU A 329 33.91 1.56 -4.48
C LEU A 329 34.85 0.36 -4.75
N GLY A 330 34.75 -0.24 -5.93
CA GLY A 330 35.60 -1.35 -6.38
C GLY A 330 35.19 -2.72 -5.80
N ALA A 331 36.00 -3.73 -6.11
CA ALA A 331 35.68 -5.12 -5.82
C ALA A 331 35.77 -5.49 -4.33
N ASP A 332 36.49 -4.71 -3.54
CA ASP A 332 36.74 -5.01 -2.13
C ASP A 332 35.63 -4.51 -1.20
N THR A 333 34.76 -3.62 -1.68
CA THR A 333 33.57 -3.13 -0.94
C THR A 333 32.31 -3.82 -1.46
N LEU A 334 31.86 -4.86 -0.75
CA LEU A 334 30.70 -5.62 -1.16
C LEU A 334 29.40 -4.83 -0.91
N SER A 335 28.52 -4.83 -1.89
CA SER A 335 27.22 -4.16 -1.82
C SER A 335 26.17 -5.02 -2.49
N VAL A 336 24.88 -4.83 -2.12
CA VAL A 336 23.74 -5.49 -2.77
C VAL A 336 22.71 -4.46 -3.19
N LEU A 337 22.14 -4.65 -4.39
CA LEU A 337 21.14 -3.77 -4.99
C LEU A 337 20.07 -4.60 -5.70
N PRO A 338 18.76 -4.40 -5.40
CA PRO A 338 17.67 -5.06 -6.10
C PRO A 338 17.23 -4.24 -7.33
N VAL A 339 16.84 -4.91 -8.39
CA VAL A 339 16.26 -4.27 -9.59
C VAL A 339 15.23 -5.19 -10.26
N VAL A 340 14.11 -4.62 -10.68
CA VAL A 340 13.13 -5.30 -11.54
C VAL A 340 13.50 -5.05 -12.99
N ASP A 341 14.03 -6.07 -13.67
CA ASP A 341 14.41 -6.00 -15.09
C ASP A 341 14.25 -7.36 -15.77
N TYR A 342 13.06 -7.61 -16.31
CA TYR A 342 12.74 -8.89 -16.95
C TYR A 342 13.62 -9.20 -18.17
N LYS A 343 14.12 -8.15 -18.89
CA LYS A 343 14.99 -8.33 -20.04
C LYS A 343 16.36 -8.81 -19.63
N ALA A 344 16.93 -8.18 -18.61
CA ALA A 344 18.22 -8.56 -18.05
C ALA A 344 18.16 -9.95 -17.40
N ALA A 345 17.09 -10.26 -16.65
CA ALA A 345 16.86 -11.59 -16.10
C ALA A 345 16.83 -12.66 -17.21
N ALA A 346 16.06 -12.43 -18.28
CA ALA A 346 16.00 -13.34 -19.43
C ALA A 346 17.35 -13.54 -20.13
N GLN A 347 18.13 -12.45 -20.30
CA GLN A 347 19.49 -12.53 -20.86
C GLN A 347 20.41 -13.38 -19.99
N CYS A 348 20.35 -13.23 -18.66
CA CYS A 348 21.12 -14.03 -17.71
C CYS A 348 20.75 -15.54 -17.83
N HIS A 349 19.45 -15.85 -17.89
CA HIS A 349 18.98 -17.24 -18.04
C HIS A 349 19.43 -17.88 -19.36
N VAL A 350 19.41 -17.11 -20.47
CA VAL A 350 19.92 -17.58 -21.77
C VAL A 350 21.44 -17.79 -21.73
N ALA A 351 22.19 -16.87 -21.10
CA ALA A 351 23.66 -16.95 -21.02
C ALA A 351 24.14 -18.10 -20.11
N GLY A 352 23.38 -18.38 -19.03
CA GLY A 352 23.67 -19.44 -18.07
C GLY A 352 24.64 -19.03 -16.96
N LEU A 353 24.74 -19.88 -15.93
CA LEU A 353 25.57 -19.68 -14.75
C LEU A 353 27.06 -19.56 -15.12
N GLY A 354 27.76 -18.58 -14.54
CA GLY A 354 29.17 -18.28 -14.78
C GLY A 354 29.44 -17.50 -16.06
N ALA A 355 28.43 -17.19 -16.86
CA ALA A 355 28.60 -16.39 -18.07
C ALA A 355 28.97 -14.95 -17.74
N LYS A 356 29.84 -14.35 -18.57
CA LYS A 356 30.16 -12.93 -18.54
C LYS A 356 29.54 -12.27 -19.76
N LEU A 357 28.76 -11.21 -19.52
CA LEU A 357 28.03 -10.51 -20.57
C LEU A 357 27.84 -9.04 -20.25
N GLY A 358 27.69 -8.22 -21.29
CA GLY A 358 27.27 -6.83 -21.15
C GLY A 358 25.77 -6.79 -20.95
N LEU A 359 25.32 -6.11 -19.91
CA LEU A 359 23.90 -5.87 -19.60
C LEU A 359 23.61 -4.39 -19.55
N GLN A 360 22.47 -3.98 -20.08
CA GLN A 360 21.84 -2.71 -19.76
C GLN A 360 20.84 -2.94 -18.63
N LEU A 361 21.10 -2.39 -17.45
CA LEU A 361 20.30 -2.62 -16.25
C LEU A 361 19.44 -1.40 -15.92
N GLY A 362 18.22 -1.65 -15.55
CA GLY A 362 17.28 -0.70 -14.97
C GLY A 362 16.53 0.19 -15.96
N HIS A 363 15.59 0.96 -15.42
CA HIS A 363 14.79 1.98 -16.13
C HIS A 363 14.13 1.49 -17.42
N GLN A 364 13.70 0.20 -17.41
CA GLN A 364 13.01 -0.43 -18.54
C GLN A 364 11.50 -0.14 -18.54
N HIS A 365 10.93 0.11 -17.37
CA HIS A 365 9.52 0.41 -17.16
C HIS A 365 9.28 1.90 -17.00
N ASP A 366 10.10 2.57 -16.18
CA ASP A 366 10.00 4.00 -15.87
C ASP A 366 11.20 4.82 -16.38
N PRO A 367 11.39 4.96 -17.71
CA PRO A 367 12.55 5.65 -18.29
C PRO A 367 12.59 7.15 -17.99
N LYS A 368 11.49 7.78 -17.54
CA LYS A 368 11.48 9.20 -17.16
C LYS A 368 12.25 9.49 -15.87
N TRP A 369 12.54 8.47 -15.06
CA TRP A 369 13.21 8.63 -13.79
C TRP A 369 14.71 8.33 -13.81
N GLY A 370 15.26 7.87 -14.94
CA GLY A 370 16.68 7.61 -15.10
C GLY A 370 17.00 6.89 -16.39
N GLU A 371 18.29 6.60 -16.57
CA GLU A 371 18.82 5.93 -17.75
C GLU A 371 19.38 4.55 -17.35
N PRO A 372 19.25 3.54 -18.22
CA PRO A 372 19.88 2.23 -17.96
C PRO A 372 21.39 2.35 -17.86
N VAL A 373 21.98 1.58 -16.95
CA VAL A 373 23.43 1.50 -16.77
C VAL A 373 23.98 0.29 -17.52
N LEU A 374 24.96 0.54 -18.42
CA LEU A 374 25.67 -0.53 -19.11
C LEU A 374 26.78 -1.08 -18.20
N VAL A 375 26.76 -2.38 -17.94
CA VAL A 375 27.70 -3.06 -17.05
C VAL A 375 28.28 -4.33 -17.69
N ASP A 376 29.53 -4.67 -17.33
CA ASP A 376 30.10 -5.99 -17.55
C ASP A 376 29.78 -6.86 -16.33
N ALA A 377 28.88 -7.81 -16.49
CA ALA A 377 28.34 -8.63 -15.40
C ALA A 377 28.74 -10.09 -15.50
N GLU A 378 28.93 -10.75 -14.36
CA GLU A 378 29.08 -12.19 -14.25
C GLU A 378 27.84 -12.79 -13.60
N VAL A 379 27.18 -13.75 -14.25
CA VAL A 379 26.00 -14.45 -13.72
C VAL A 379 26.44 -15.41 -12.62
N ILE A 380 26.11 -15.11 -11.38
CA ILE A 380 26.52 -15.93 -10.24
C ILE A 380 25.40 -16.80 -9.68
N ARG A 381 24.14 -16.50 -10.02
CA ARG A 381 22.97 -17.30 -9.62
C ARG A 381 21.80 -17.14 -10.59
N LEU A 382 21.03 -18.20 -10.74
CA LEU A 382 19.77 -18.24 -11.49
C LEU A 382 18.73 -18.99 -10.65
N THR A 383 17.51 -18.45 -10.52
CA THR A 383 16.40 -19.04 -9.76
C THR A 383 15.08 -18.84 -10.51
N ASP A 384 14.03 -19.52 -10.06
CA ASP A 384 12.65 -19.30 -10.51
C ASP A 384 12.01 -18.07 -9.84
N GLY A 385 12.67 -17.50 -8.83
CA GLY A 385 12.21 -16.30 -8.12
C GLY A 385 11.10 -16.56 -7.09
N CYS A 386 10.78 -17.80 -6.78
CA CYS A 386 9.82 -18.14 -5.73
C CYS A 386 10.44 -17.97 -4.33
N PHE A 387 9.67 -17.42 -3.40
CA PHE A 387 10.04 -17.28 -1.99
C PHE A 387 8.78 -17.31 -1.11
N ILE A 388 8.96 -17.36 0.20
CA ILE A 388 7.86 -17.25 1.16
C ILE A 388 8.03 -15.94 1.91
N TYR A 389 6.96 -15.17 2.02
CA TYR A 389 6.93 -13.97 2.83
C TYR A 389 7.07 -14.29 4.32
N GLU A 390 7.80 -13.46 5.03
CA GLU A 390 8.04 -13.58 6.48
C GLU A 390 7.44 -12.38 7.21
N GLY A 391 6.46 -12.64 8.06
CA GLY A 391 5.79 -11.62 8.87
C GLY A 391 4.74 -10.79 8.13
N GLY A 392 4.00 -9.99 8.90
CA GLY A 392 2.97 -9.09 8.43
C GLY A 392 1.76 -9.77 7.80
N ILE A 393 1.09 -9.04 6.91
CA ILE A 393 -0.15 -9.51 6.27
C ILE A 393 0.06 -10.61 5.23
N TRP A 394 1.31 -10.81 4.79
CA TRP A 394 1.66 -11.83 3.79
C TRP A 394 2.39 -13.02 4.41
N ASP A 395 2.48 -13.09 5.75
CA ASP A 395 3.22 -14.15 6.44
C ASP A 395 2.79 -15.55 5.98
N GLY A 396 3.78 -16.34 5.55
CA GLY A 396 3.57 -17.68 5.02
C GLY A 396 3.02 -17.76 3.59
N CYS A 397 2.68 -16.64 2.95
CA CYS A 397 2.25 -16.61 1.54
C CYS A 397 3.43 -16.78 0.60
N GLU A 398 3.18 -17.40 -0.56
CA GLU A 398 4.17 -17.50 -1.63
C GLU A 398 4.31 -16.17 -2.39
N GLY A 399 5.55 -15.68 -2.52
CA GLY A 399 5.93 -14.58 -3.38
C GLY A 399 6.63 -15.09 -4.65
N ASN A 400 6.53 -14.35 -5.74
CA ASN A 400 7.11 -14.75 -7.02
C ASN A 400 7.68 -13.56 -7.79
N MET A 401 9.01 -13.46 -7.80
CA MET A 401 9.78 -12.47 -8.56
C MET A 401 9.89 -12.84 -10.06
N GLY A 402 9.33 -13.99 -10.50
CA GLY A 402 9.57 -14.57 -11.81
C GLY A 402 11.01 -15.08 -11.99
N PRO A 403 11.39 -15.53 -13.19
CA PRO A 403 12.77 -15.90 -13.45
C PRO A 403 13.72 -14.82 -12.97
N ALA A 404 14.57 -15.14 -12.00
CA ALA A 404 15.44 -14.19 -11.33
C ALA A 404 16.91 -14.58 -11.44
N ALA A 405 17.79 -13.60 -11.38
CA ALA A 405 19.24 -13.78 -11.47
C ALA A 405 19.96 -12.91 -10.45
N VAL A 406 21.13 -13.38 -9.99
CA VAL A 406 22.09 -12.51 -9.33
C VAL A 406 23.31 -12.38 -10.23
N VAL A 407 23.69 -11.15 -10.50
CA VAL A 407 24.92 -10.87 -11.24
C VAL A 407 25.89 -10.11 -10.36
N LYS A 408 27.18 -10.31 -10.58
CA LYS A 408 28.26 -9.56 -9.92
C LYS A 408 28.84 -8.53 -10.88
N VAL A 409 28.83 -7.27 -10.44
CA VAL A 409 29.38 -6.12 -11.16
C VAL A 409 30.36 -5.40 -10.22
N ALA A 410 31.66 -5.48 -10.46
CA ALA A 410 32.66 -5.03 -9.49
C ALA A 410 32.44 -5.66 -8.09
N GLY A 411 32.19 -4.85 -7.06
CA GLY A 411 31.80 -5.30 -5.72
C GLY A 411 30.29 -5.46 -5.49
N VAL A 412 29.45 -5.13 -6.48
CA VAL A 412 27.99 -5.08 -6.33
C VAL A 412 27.34 -6.39 -6.75
N TYR A 413 26.53 -6.97 -5.88
CA TYR A 413 25.61 -8.06 -6.17
C TYR A 413 24.28 -7.46 -6.60
N VAL A 414 23.98 -7.49 -7.90
CA VAL A 414 22.72 -6.98 -8.43
C VAL A 414 21.72 -8.14 -8.47
N CYS A 415 20.67 -8.05 -7.66
CA CYS A 415 19.56 -9.00 -7.59
C CYS A 415 18.49 -8.60 -8.58
N ILE A 416 18.37 -9.34 -9.68
CA ILE A 416 17.49 -9.02 -10.82
C ILE A 416 16.25 -9.87 -10.73
N ALA A 417 15.07 -9.23 -10.55
CA ALA A 417 13.76 -9.85 -10.61
C ALA A 417 13.09 -9.58 -11.96
N SER A 418 12.20 -10.48 -12.42
CA SER A 418 11.37 -10.23 -13.60
C SER A 418 10.09 -9.47 -13.30
N TYR A 419 9.55 -9.62 -12.06
CA TYR A 419 8.31 -8.99 -11.61
C TYR A 419 8.54 -8.23 -10.30
N PRO A 420 7.82 -7.10 -10.11
CA PRO A 420 7.81 -6.41 -8.82
C PRO A 420 7.12 -7.27 -7.76
N THR A 421 7.62 -7.22 -6.53
CA THR A 421 7.01 -7.83 -5.35
C THR A 421 7.14 -6.90 -4.17
N TYR A 422 6.34 -7.10 -3.13
CA TYR A 422 6.58 -6.44 -1.86
C TYR A 422 7.93 -6.87 -1.29
N GLU A 423 8.62 -5.95 -0.64
CA GLU A 423 9.73 -6.26 0.26
C GLU A 423 9.17 -6.25 1.69
N TRP A 424 9.16 -7.38 2.39
CA TRP A 424 8.63 -7.44 3.75
C TRP A 424 9.73 -7.46 4.81
N CYS A 425 10.42 -8.61 4.96
CA CYS A 425 11.52 -8.77 5.91
C CYS A 425 12.86 -9.08 5.24
N GLY A 426 13.03 -8.66 3.99
CA GLY A 426 14.27 -8.86 3.21
C GLY A 426 14.49 -10.28 2.71
N GLU A 427 13.45 -11.13 2.75
CA GLU A 427 13.49 -12.56 2.37
C GLU A 427 13.87 -12.80 0.91
N GLN A 428 13.70 -11.80 0.05
CA GLN A 428 14.12 -11.89 -1.36
C GLN A 428 15.63 -12.12 -1.50
N TYR A 429 16.47 -11.47 -0.70
CA TYR A 429 17.93 -11.63 -0.79
C TYR A 429 18.38 -13.06 -0.44
N PRO A 430 17.98 -13.65 0.70
CA PRO A 430 18.30 -15.04 1.01
C PRO A 430 17.74 -16.03 0.01
N SER A 431 16.54 -15.83 -0.56
CA SER A 431 15.96 -16.70 -1.58
C SER A 431 16.80 -16.72 -2.87
N LEU A 432 17.43 -15.60 -3.18
CA LEU A 432 18.43 -15.48 -4.25
C LEU A 432 19.82 -15.95 -3.82
N GLY A 433 20.00 -16.39 -2.56
CA GLY A 433 21.26 -16.90 -2.01
C GLY A 433 22.29 -15.82 -1.75
N VAL A 434 21.85 -14.61 -1.45
CA VAL A 434 22.70 -13.49 -1.05
C VAL A 434 22.60 -13.29 0.46
N ASP A 435 23.73 -13.41 1.15
CA ASP A 435 23.84 -13.10 2.58
C ASP A 435 24.20 -11.61 2.74
N VAL A 436 23.20 -10.82 3.10
CA VAL A 436 23.34 -9.35 3.22
C VAL A 436 24.20 -8.96 4.42
N SER A 437 24.39 -9.82 5.42
CA SER A 437 25.26 -9.55 6.56
C SER A 437 26.75 -9.43 6.19
N GLN A 438 27.11 -9.92 5.00
CA GLN A 438 28.47 -9.80 4.44
C GLN A 438 28.66 -8.51 3.62
N MET A 439 27.61 -7.74 3.43
CA MET A 439 27.66 -6.53 2.59
C MET A 439 28.03 -5.32 3.44
N LYS A 440 28.78 -4.40 2.84
CA LYS A 440 29.04 -3.08 3.42
C LYS A 440 27.83 -2.16 3.21
N PHE A 441 27.24 -2.21 2.02
CA PHE A 441 26.03 -1.46 1.70
C PHE A 441 24.90 -2.39 1.27
N ILE A 442 23.73 -2.20 1.87
CA ILE A 442 22.51 -2.91 1.55
C ILE A 442 21.52 -1.87 1.04
N VAL A 443 21.11 -1.98 -0.22
CA VAL A 443 20.06 -1.10 -0.77
C VAL A 443 18.70 -1.69 -0.43
N ALA A 444 17.84 -0.93 0.24
CA ALA A 444 16.48 -1.29 0.57
C ALA A 444 15.49 -0.34 -0.12
N LYS A 445 14.66 -0.86 -1.02
CA LYS A 445 13.61 -0.08 -1.71
C LYS A 445 12.29 -0.15 -0.96
N ASN A 446 12.33 0.07 0.36
CA ASN A 446 11.19 -0.13 1.24
C ASN A 446 11.15 0.91 2.36
N PRO A 447 10.19 1.87 2.35
CA PRO A 447 10.04 2.87 3.40
C PRO A 447 9.43 2.33 4.70
N MET A 448 8.76 1.19 4.66
CA MET A 448 7.94 0.65 5.73
C MET A 448 8.70 -0.35 6.61
N ASN A 449 9.33 -1.35 5.98
CA ASN A 449 9.86 -2.52 6.69
C ASN A 449 11.39 -2.54 6.79
N TYR A 450 12.10 -1.55 6.24
CA TYR A 450 13.56 -1.59 6.15
C TYR A 450 14.28 -1.79 7.50
N ARG A 451 13.74 -1.27 8.59
CA ARG A 451 14.30 -1.50 9.93
C ARG A 451 14.09 -2.95 10.35
N MET A 452 12.85 -3.42 10.31
CA MET A 452 12.49 -4.79 10.66
C MET A 452 13.25 -5.81 9.81
N ALA A 453 13.43 -5.51 8.50
CA ALA A 453 14.14 -6.37 7.56
C ALA A 453 15.64 -6.50 7.85
N PHE A 454 16.31 -5.46 8.38
CA PHE A 454 17.77 -5.41 8.44
C PHE A 454 18.35 -5.08 9.83
N GLU A 455 17.53 -4.83 10.87
CA GLU A 455 18.03 -4.54 12.23
C GLU A 455 18.85 -5.68 12.86
N TYR A 456 18.66 -6.91 12.36
CA TYR A 456 19.46 -8.05 12.82
C TYR A 456 20.95 -7.96 12.41
N CYS A 457 21.28 -7.15 11.40
CA CYS A 457 22.65 -7.02 10.87
C CYS A 457 23.14 -5.57 10.79
N SER A 458 22.30 -4.57 10.95
CA SER A 458 22.69 -3.15 10.88
C SER A 458 21.92 -2.29 11.89
N GLU A 459 22.63 -1.32 12.48
CA GLU A 459 22.04 -0.21 13.25
C GLU A 459 22.06 1.12 12.45
N LEU A 460 22.66 1.11 11.25
CA LEU A 460 22.90 2.30 10.43
C LEU A 460 21.97 2.32 9.22
N PHE A 461 21.04 3.25 9.23
CA PHE A 461 20.03 3.44 8.18
C PHE A 461 20.09 4.86 7.64
N MET A 462 20.31 5.02 6.34
CA MET A 462 20.39 6.30 5.66
C MET A 462 19.27 6.41 4.62
N VAL A 463 18.28 7.26 4.87
CA VAL A 463 17.20 7.54 3.90
C VAL A 463 17.75 8.47 2.84
N LEU A 464 17.69 8.05 1.58
CA LEU A 464 18.33 8.76 0.47
C LEU A 464 17.38 9.75 -0.20
N ASP A 465 17.94 10.88 -0.61
CA ASP A 465 17.29 11.85 -1.51
C ASP A 465 17.49 11.41 -2.97
N THR A 466 16.69 10.43 -3.40
CA THR A 466 16.70 9.94 -4.78
C THR A 466 15.44 10.36 -5.53
N ARG A 467 15.49 10.31 -6.86
CA ARG A 467 14.36 10.66 -7.74
C ARG A 467 13.64 9.41 -8.20
N GLY A 468 12.32 9.49 -8.23
CA GLY A 468 11.49 8.38 -8.66
C GLY A 468 10.01 8.63 -8.37
N PRO A 469 9.14 7.66 -8.66
CA PRO A 469 7.69 7.80 -8.46
C PRO A 469 7.28 7.72 -6.98
N THR A 470 8.16 7.24 -6.07
CA THR A 470 7.90 7.10 -4.63
C THR A 470 8.97 7.75 -3.75
N PRO A 471 9.35 9.03 -3.98
CA PRO A 471 10.46 9.65 -3.27
C PRO A 471 10.16 9.80 -1.77
N ALA A 472 11.22 9.90 -0.96
CA ALA A 472 11.11 10.10 0.48
C ALA A 472 10.39 11.41 0.84
N THR A 473 10.54 12.45 0.00
CA THR A 473 9.81 13.71 0.10
C THR A 473 9.00 14.00 -1.17
N CYS A 474 7.73 14.35 -0.99
CA CYS A 474 6.84 14.68 -2.11
C CYS A 474 7.22 15.96 -2.86
N LYS A 475 8.15 16.77 -2.32
CA LYS A 475 8.65 18.00 -2.97
C LYS A 475 9.21 17.75 -4.38
N HIS A 476 9.63 16.54 -4.68
CA HIS A 476 10.18 16.14 -5.98
C HIS A 476 9.11 15.78 -7.03
N LEU A 477 7.87 15.64 -6.63
CA LEU A 477 6.77 15.27 -7.51
C LEU A 477 6.02 16.50 -8.04
N SER A 478 5.54 16.40 -9.28
CA SER A 478 4.78 17.47 -9.93
C SER A 478 3.31 17.07 -9.99
N TYR A 479 2.54 17.49 -8.99
CA TYR A 479 1.11 17.28 -8.93
C TYR A 479 0.38 18.26 -9.87
N THR A 480 -0.69 17.79 -10.50
CA THR A 480 -1.53 18.56 -11.41
C THR A 480 -2.97 18.70 -10.91
N GLU A 481 -3.50 17.68 -10.26
CA GLU A 481 -4.87 17.60 -9.75
C GLU A 481 -4.93 17.84 -8.23
N ALA A 482 -3.91 17.44 -7.48
CA ALA A 482 -3.86 17.69 -6.04
C ALA A 482 -3.79 19.19 -5.77
N VAL A 483 -4.84 19.68 -5.12
CA VAL A 483 -5.05 21.14 -4.93
C VAL A 483 -4.10 21.69 -3.91
N ARG A 484 -3.32 22.71 -4.30
CA ARG A 484 -2.58 23.55 -3.38
C ARG A 484 -3.49 24.69 -2.86
N PRO A 485 -3.27 25.22 -1.62
CA PRO A 485 -2.10 24.99 -0.75
C PRO A 485 -2.15 23.69 0.05
N ALA A 486 -0.99 23.02 0.17
CA ALA A 486 -0.79 21.78 0.90
C ALA A 486 0.64 21.68 1.46
N PHE A 487 0.82 20.95 2.56
CA PHE A 487 2.14 20.56 3.07
C PHE A 487 2.70 19.40 2.22
N PRO A 488 3.98 19.38 1.81
CA PRO A 488 5.09 20.20 2.35
C PRO A 488 5.39 21.50 1.55
N TRP A 489 4.63 21.86 0.54
CA TRP A 489 4.96 23.03 -0.31
C TRP A 489 4.57 24.36 0.30
N ASP A 490 3.52 24.39 1.13
CA ASP A 490 2.96 25.59 1.74
C ASP A 490 2.93 25.45 3.28
N PRO A 491 4.10 25.44 3.95
CA PRO A 491 4.21 25.12 5.38
C PRO A 491 3.55 26.17 6.28
N GLU A 492 3.44 27.44 5.81
CA GLU A 492 2.85 28.56 6.56
C GLU A 492 1.32 28.63 6.46
N LEU A 493 0.68 27.59 5.92
CA LEU A 493 -0.76 27.56 5.73
C LEU A 493 -1.51 27.57 7.06
N GLU A 494 -2.44 28.53 7.23
CA GLU A 494 -3.29 28.65 8.41
C GLU A 494 -4.60 27.88 8.21
N ASN A 495 -4.92 26.97 9.14
CA ASN A 495 -6.19 26.25 9.29
C ASN A 495 -6.79 25.69 7.96
N PRO A 496 -6.08 24.76 7.28
CA PRO A 496 -6.51 24.26 5.97
C PRO A 496 -7.55 23.12 6.06
N LEU A 497 -8.10 22.85 7.23
CA LEU A 497 -8.88 21.66 7.51
C LEU A 497 -10.25 21.67 6.86
N ARG A 498 -10.68 20.49 6.41
CA ARG A 498 -12.04 20.24 5.90
C ARG A 498 -12.69 19.12 6.71
N VAL A 499 -14.02 19.09 6.73
CA VAL A 499 -14.79 17.98 7.29
C VAL A 499 -15.77 17.52 6.21
N LEU A 500 -15.65 16.26 5.80
CA LEU A 500 -16.58 15.57 4.92
C LEU A 500 -17.65 14.87 5.77
N ARG A 501 -18.89 14.87 5.27
CA ARG A 501 -20.06 14.31 6.00
C ARG A 501 -20.93 13.50 5.07
#